data_12a6fd2cb4e04a4b803d5ce1a7e92e16
#
_entry.id   12a6fd2cb4e04a4b803d5ce1a7e92e16
#
_cell.length_a   1.000
_cell.length_b   1.000
_cell.length_c   1.000
_cell.angle_alpha   90.00
_cell.angle_beta   90.00
_cell.angle_gamma   90.00
#
_symmetry.space_group_name_H-M   'P 1'
#
loop_
_entity.id
_entity.type
_entity.pdbx_description
1 polymer ?
#
loop_
_entity_poly.entity_id
_entity_poly.type
_entity_poly.pdbx_seq_one_letter_code
_entity_poly.pdbx_strand_id
1 'polypeptide(L)'
;MVDALVVAGPAGDAGRKALAPLRVLTVPAMFGAEVTSGLRGMVQRGELTEQRARVALRRVRSARTMRYPFEPFAARVWELRHSISVYDGWYVALAEWLDTTLLTADERVLSASGPRCRVEPPV
;
A
#
# COMPACT_ATOMS: atom_id res chain seq x y z
N MET A 1 -12.89 16.24 -7.71
CA MET A 1 -12.57 14.82 -7.84
C MET A 1 -11.49 14.46 -6.83
N VAL A 2 -11.74 13.50 -6.01
CA VAL A 2 -10.74 13.05 -5.05
C VAL A 2 -9.82 12.07 -5.76
N ASP A 3 -8.54 12.42 -5.87
CA ASP A 3 -7.56 11.49 -6.41
C ASP A 3 -7.29 10.40 -5.38
N ALA A 4 -7.95 9.28 -5.55
CA ALA A 4 -7.69 8.12 -4.73
C ALA A 4 -6.42 7.44 -5.24
N LEU A 5 -5.47 7.24 -4.36
CA LEU A 5 -4.27 6.46 -4.63
C LEU A 5 -4.26 5.24 -3.74
N VAL A 6 -3.95 4.12 -4.32
CA VAL A 6 -3.69 2.89 -3.57
C VAL A 6 -2.19 2.76 -3.41
N VAL A 7 -1.73 2.69 -2.18
CA VAL A 7 -0.31 2.65 -1.84
C VAL A 7 -0.04 1.39 -1.04
N ALA A 8 0.92 0.60 -1.48
CA ALA A 8 1.35 -0.61 -0.79
C ALA A 8 2.76 -0.42 -0.23
N GLY A 9 2.97 -0.94 0.95
CA GLY A 9 4.27 -0.98 1.60
C GLY A 9 4.53 0.12 2.60
N PRO A 10 5.66 0.02 3.33
CA PRO A 10 6.04 1.02 4.32
C PRO A 10 6.40 2.34 3.66
N ALA A 11 6.28 3.42 4.42
CA ALA A 11 6.49 4.77 3.94
C ALA A 11 7.95 5.00 3.50
N GLY A 12 8.16 5.13 2.20
CA GLY A 12 9.37 5.68 1.60
C GLY A 12 9.00 7.00 0.93
N ASP A 13 9.67 7.33 -0.17
CA ASP A 13 9.32 8.54 -0.94
C ASP A 13 7.90 8.47 -1.50
N ALA A 14 7.42 7.28 -1.84
CA ALA A 14 6.03 7.05 -2.20
C ALA A 14 5.07 7.43 -1.08
N GLY A 15 5.42 7.03 0.14
CA GLY A 15 4.63 7.36 1.32
C GLY A 15 4.52 8.87 1.52
N ARG A 16 5.61 9.61 1.30
CA ARG A 16 5.61 11.06 1.44
C ARG A 16 4.71 11.73 0.41
N LYS A 17 4.76 11.29 -0.85
CA LYS A 17 3.87 11.81 -1.90
C LYS A 17 2.41 11.47 -1.63
N ALA A 18 2.15 10.24 -1.23
CA ALA A 18 0.80 9.79 -0.94
C ALA A 18 0.21 10.45 0.31
N LEU A 19 1.06 10.85 1.26
CA LEU A 19 0.66 11.54 2.49
C LEU A 19 0.63 13.07 2.33
N ALA A 20 0.80 13.57 1.10
CA ALA A 20 0.67 15.00 0.85
C ALA A 20 -0.70 15.50 1.30
N PRO A 21 -0.79 16.74 1.84
CA PRO A 21 -2.06 17.30 2.24
C PRO A 21 -3.10 17.24 1.12
N LEU A 22 -4.34 17.00 1.45
CA LEU A 22 -5.50 16.94 0.56
C LEU A 22 -5.65 15.63 -0.24
N ARG A 23 -4.73 14.67 -0.12
CA ARG A 23 -4.93 13.37 -0.74
C ARG A 23 -5.63 12.41 0.22
N VAL A 24 -6.57 11.65 -0.32
CA VAL A 24 -7.20 10.55 0.42
C VAL A 24 -6.53 9.26 -0.06
N LEU A 25 -5.95 8.53 0.89
CA LEU A 25 -5.41 7.21 0.60
C LEU A 25 -6.53 6.19 0.66
N THR A 26 -6.69 5.45 -0.42
CA THR A 26 -7.59 4.31 -0.43
C THR A 26 -6.76 3.06 -0.20
N VAL A 27 -7.08 2.32 0.85
CA VAL A 27 -6.23 1.23 1.32
C VAL A 27 -7.05 0.05 1.83
N PRO A 28 -6.48 -1.17 1.78
CA PRO A 28 -7.03 -2.30 2.50
C PRO A 28 -7.12 -2.02 4.01
N ALA A 29 -8.07 -2.63 4.67
CA ALA A 29 -8.27 -2.42 6.11
C ALA A 29 -7.04 -2.76 6.96
N MET A 30 -6.16 -3.62 6.47
CA MET A 30 -4.92 -4.00 7.17
C MET A 30 -3.78 -2.98 7.05
N PHE A 31 -3.96 -1.91 6.29
CA PHE A 31 -2.87 -0.99 5.90
C PHE A 31 -2.08 -0.49 7.10
N GLY A 32 -2.75 -0.04 8.15
CA GLY A 32 -2.08 0.49 9.33
C GLY A 32 -1.20 -0.54 10.03
N ALA A 33 -1.69 -1.74 10.19
CA ALA A 33 -0.92 -2.83 10.80
C ALA A 33 0.26 -3.25 9.92
N GLU A 34 0.06 -3.29 8.62
CA GLU A 34 1.11 -3.67 7.67
C GLU A 34 2.24 -2.65 7.64
N VAL A 35 1.90 -1.35 7.57
CA VAL A 35 2.90 -0.29 7.61
C VAL A 35 3.67 -0.33 8.93
N THR A 36 2.98 -0.52 10.04
CA THR A 36 3.61 -0.61 11.36
C THR A 36 4.58 -1.79 11.42
N SER A 37 4.17 -2.94 10.90
CA SER A 37 5.03 -4.12 10.83
C SER A 37 6.26 -3.89 9.95
N GLY A 38 6.08 -3.23 8.81
CA GLY A 38 7.19 -2.89 7.92
C GLY A 38 8.19 -1.95 8.57
N LEU A 39 7.73 -0.91 9.25
CA LEU A 39 8.60 0.02 9.97
C LEU A 39 9.34 -0.67 11.11
N ARG A 40 8.67 -1.55 11.84
CA ARG A 40 9.30 -2.36 12.89
C ARG A 40 10.48 -3.16 12.33
N GLY A 41 10.26 -3.84 11.20
CA GLY A 41 11.33 -4.61 10.55
C GLY A 41 12.49 -3.75 10.13
N MET A 42 12.26 -2.57 9.56
CA MET A 42 13.31 -1.64 9.17
C MET A 42 14.15 -1.18 10.34
N VAL A 43 13.51 -0.87 11.47
CA VAL A 43 14.24 -0.50 12.69
C VAL A 43 15.09 -1.67 13.19
N GLN A 44 14.52 -2.87 13.20
CA GLN A 44 15.27 -4.06 13.66
C GLN A 44 16.49 -4.37 12.78
N ARG A 45 16.42 -4.08 11.49
CA ARG A 45 17.55 -4.28 10.57
C ARG A 45 18.53 -3.12 10.53
N GLY A 46 18.29 -2.06 11.33
CA GLY A 46 19.14 -0.89 11.34
C GLY A 46 19.00 0.03 10.13
N GLU A 47 17.98 -0.17 9.31
CA GLU A 47 17.72 0.64 8.12
C GLU A 47 17.02 1.96 8.43
N LEU A 48 16.42 2.07 9.59
CA LEU A 48 15.64 3.22 10.01
C LEU A 48 15.82 3.43 11.50
N THR A 49 16.02 4.68 11.93
CA THR A 49 16.08 4.99 13.35
C THR A 49 14.67 4.92 13.96
N GLU A 50 14.62 4.59 15.24
CA GLU A 50 13.36 4.54 15.96
C GLU A 50 12.61 5.88 15.91
N GLN A 51 13.35 6.98 16.01
CA GLN A 51 12.75 8.32 15.96
C GLN A 51 12.10 8.59 14.59
N ARG A 52 12.76 8.22 13.50
CA ARG A 52 12.20 8.35 12.15
C ARG A 52 10.99 7.46 11.95
N ALA A 53 11.02 6.26 12.51
CA ALA A 53 9.87 5.35 12.46
C ALA A 53 8.65 5.97 13.17
N ARG A 54 8.86 6.59 14.31
CA ARG A 54 7.78 7.27 15.04
C ARG A 54 7.19 8.43 14.25
N VAL A 55 8.03 9.19 13.55
CA VAL A 55 7.55 10.27 12.66
C VAL A 55 6.69 9.70 11.54
N ALA A 56 7.15 8.61 10.90
CA ALA A 56 6.40 7.95 9.85
C ALA A 56 5.05 7.43 10.35
N LEU A 57 5.02 6.81 11.53
CA LEU A 57 3.79 6.33 12.15
C LEU A 57 2.80 7.45 12.43
N ARG A 58 3.27 8.59 12.91
CA ARG A 58 2.39 9.75 13.13
C ARG A 58 1.77 10.24 11.82
N ARG A 59 2.55 10.27 10.73
CA ARG A 59 2.04 10.66 9.41
C ARG A 59 0.98 9.70 8.91
N VAL A 60 1.22 8.41 9.07
CA VAL A 60 0.25 7.38 8.66
C VAL A 60 -1.05 7.50 9.47
N ARG A 61 -0.93 7.71 10.77
CA ARG A 61 -2.10 7.84 11.65
C ARG A 61 -2.92 9.11 11.39
N SER A 62 -2.27 10.18 10.92
CA SER A 62 -2.95 11.44 10.61
C SER A 62 -3.41 11.52 9.15
N ALA A 63 -3.02 10.59 8.30
CA ALA A 63 -3.43 10.57 6.91
C ALA A 63 -4.93 10.33 6.78
N ARG A 64 -5.53 10.98 5.78
CA ARG A 64 -6.92 10.67 5.41
C ARG A 64 -6.94 9.35 4.68
N THR A 65 -7.63 8.37 5.23
CA THR A 65 -7.73 7.04 4.62
C THR A 65 -9.17 6.61 4.47
N MET A 66 -9.46 5.95 3.34
CA MET A 66 -10.65 5.14 3.17
C MET A 66 -10.21 3.68 3.19
N ARG A 67 -10.74 2.91 4.11
CA ARG A 67 -10.35 1.52 4.33
C ARG A 67 -11.43 0.59 3.82
N TYR A 68 -11.01 -0.41 3.06
CA TYR A 68 -11.91 -1.37 2.44
C TYR A 68 -11.70 -2.76 3.04
N PRO A 69 -12.79 -3.48 3.34
CA PRO A 69 -12.68 -4.84 3.86
C PRO A 69 -12.24 -5.83 2.79
N PHE A 70 -11.80 -7.00 3.21
CA PHE A 70 -11.26 -8.02 2.31
C PHE A 70 -12.35 -8.69 1.45
N GLU A 71 -13.50 -8.98 2.03
CA GLU A 71 -14.50 -9.87 1.44
C GLU A 71 -14.92 -9.50 0.01
N PRO A 72 -15.16 -8.23 -0.32
CA PRO A 72 -15.54 -7.87 -1.69
C PRO A 72 -14.46 -8.20 -2.72
N PHE A 73 -13.22 -8.33 -2.29
CA PHE A 73 -12.08 -8.55 -3.18
C PHE A 73 -11.56 -9.98 -3.16
N ALA A 74 -12.12 -10.83 -2.30
CA ALA A 74 -11.62 -12.18 -2.05
C ALA A 74 -11.50 -13.03 -3.32
N ALA A 75 -12.50 -12.98 -4.20
CA ALA A 75 -12.48 -13.77 -5.43
C ALA A 75 -11.34 -13.34 -6.36
N ARG A 76 -11.16 -12.03 -6.54
CA ARG A 76 -10.08 -11.51 -7.39
C ARG A 76 -8.70 -11.81 -6.79
N VAL A 77 -8.55 -11.68 -5.48
CA VAL A 77 -7.32 -12.03 -4.78
C VAL A 77 -6.97 -13.50 -5.01
N TRP A 78 -7.96 -14.39 -4.94
CA TRP A 78 -7.75 -15.81 -5.20
C TRP A 78 -7.28 -16.07 -6.63
N GLU A 79 -7.83 -15.37 -7.62
CA GLU A 79 -7.38 -15.47 -9.01
C GLU A 79 -5.90 -15.08 -9.17
N LEU A 80 -5.42 -14.13 -8.37
CA LEU A 80 -4.05 -13.63 -8.44
C LEU A 80 -3.03 -14.46 -7.64
N ARG A 81 -3.47 -15.47 -6.91
CA ARG A 81 -2.65 -16.20 -5.93
C ARG A 81 -1.36 -16.82 -6.47
N HIS A 82 -1.33 -17.18 -7.74
CA HIS A 82 -0.14 -17.78 -8.35
C HIS A 82 0.94 -16.74 -8.72
N SER A 83 0.56 -15.49 -8.83
CA SER A 83 1.45 -14.41 -9.26
C SER A 83 1.92 -13.54 -8.08
N ILE A 84 1.06 -13.31 -7.11
CA ILE A 84 1.35 -12.43 -5.97
C ILE A 84 0.74 -12.99 -4.69
N SER A 85 1.26 -12.53 -3.54
CA SER A 85 0.74 -12.93 -2.24
C SER A 85 -0.72 -12.46 -2.06
N VAL A 86 -1.43 -13.08 -1.14
CA VAL A 86 -2.81 -12.70 -0.82
C VAL A 86 -2.87 -11.23 -0.37
N TYR A 87 -1.91 -10.80 0.43
CA TYR A 87 -1.89 -9.42 0.93
C TYR A 87 -1.66 -8.41 -0.20
N ASP A 88 -0.69 -8.67 -1.08
CA ASP A 88 -0.43 -7.82 -2.25
C ASP A 88 -1.60 -7.87 -3.24
N GLY A 89 -2.21 -9.04 -3.40
CA GLY A 89 -3.40 -9.22 -4.23
C GLY A 89 -4.57 -8.36 -3.77
N TRP A 90 -4.72 -8.14 -2.49
CA TRP A 90 -5.76 -7.25 -1.96
C TRP A 90 -5.54 -5.80 -2.42
N TYR A 91 -4.29 -5.30 -2.40
CA TYR A 91 -3.96 -3.98 -2.94
C TYR A 91 -4.27 -3.88 -4.43
N VAL A 92 -3.88 -4.90 -5.20
CA VAL A 92 -4.13 -4.94 -6.64
C VAL A 92 -5.64 -4.94 -6.93
N ALA A 93 -6.39 -5.82 -6.28
CA ALA A 93 -7.84 -5.91 -6.49
C ALA A 93 -8.54 -4.60 -6.17
N LEU A 94 -8.12 -3.93 -5.09
CA LEU A 94 -8.66 -2.63 -4.72
C LEU A 94 -8.36 -1.57 -5.79
N ALA A 95 -7.13 -1.52 -6.29
CA ALA A 95 -6.75 -0.57 -7.33
C ALA A 95 -7.52 -0.83 -8.62
N GLU A 96 -7.73 -2.08 -8.99
CA GLU A 96 -8.53 -2.45 -10.17
C GLU A 96 -9.98 -1.99 -10.02
N TRP A 97 -10.57 -2.23 -8.84
CA TRP A 97 -11.95 -1.86 -8.58
C TRP A 97 -12.18 -0.35 -8.63
N LEU A 98 -11.19 0.42 -8.17
CA LEU A 98 -11.23 1.89 -8.19
C LEU A 98 -10.76 2.47 -9.52
N ASP A 99 -10.30 1.64 -10.45
CA ASP A 99 -9.72 2.07 -11.72
C ASP A 99 -8.62 3.10 -11.51
N THR A 100 -7.68 2.79 -10.64
CA THR A 100 -6.57 3.67 -10.28
C THR A 100 -5.24 2.94 -10.32
N THR A 101 -4.15 3.70 -10.16
CA THR A 101 -2.80 3.15 -10.15
C THR A 101 -2.44 2.67 -8.75
N LEU A 102 -1.78 1.51 -8.68
CA LEU A 102 -1.15 1.01 -7.46
C LEU A 102 0.29 1.49 -7.42
N LEU A 103 0.66 2.20 -6.36
CA LEU A 103 2.05 2.59 -6.10
C LEU A 103 2.69 1.60 -5.14
N THR A 104 3.79 0.99 -5.55
CA THR A 104 4.52 0.04 -4.71
C THR A 104 6.00 0.04 -5.05
N ALA A 105 6.85 -0.18 -4.07
CA ALA A 105 8.28 -0.39 -4.25
C ALA A 105 8.63 -1.88 -4.39
N ASP A 106 7.67 -2.78 -4.23
CA ASP A 106 7.93 -4.22 -4.26
C ASP A 106 8.09 -4.71 -5.70
N GLU A 107 9.32 -5.12 -6.04
CA GLU A 107 9.66 -5.62 -7.37
C GLU A 107 8.81 -6.81 -7.79
N ARG A 108 8.40 -7.66 -6.85
CA ARG A 108 7.58 -8.83 -7.16
C ARG A 108 6.19 -8.43 -7.66
N VAL A 109 5.66 -7.34 -7.14
CA VAL A 109 4.37 -6.80 -7.59
C VAL A 109 4.53 -6.05 -8.90
N LEU A 110 5.60 -5.24 -9.03
CA LEU A 110 5.90 -4.49 -10.25
C LEU A 110 6.07 -5.41 -11.47
N SER A 111 6.67 -6.58 -11.28
CA SER A 111 6.94 -7.54 -12.36
C SER A 111 5.87 -8.62 -12.50
N ALA A 112 4.87 -8.66 -11.63
CA ALA A 112 3.87 -9.71 -11.66
C ALA A 112 2.98 -9.63 -12.90
N SER A 113 2.69 -10.80 -13.49
CA SER A 113 1.63 -10.93 -14.48
C SER A 113 0.30 -11.08 -13.75
N GLY A 114 -0.79 -10.65 -14.38
CA GLY A 114 -2.13 -10.80 -13.83
C GLY A 114 -2.81 -9.52 -13.37
N PRO A 115 -2.12 -8.56 -12.70
CA PRO A 115 -2.75 -7.28 -12.39
C PRO A 115 -3.26 -6.58 -13.64
N ARG A 116 -4.47 -6.05 -13.55
CA ARG A 116 -5.13 -5.30 -14.63
C ARG A 116 -5.05 -3.79 -14.42
N CYS A 117 -4.64 -3.36 -13.23
CA CYS A 117 -4.36 -1.96 -12.95
C CYS A 117 -2.93 -1.62 -13.34
N ARG A 118 -2.65 -0.33 -13.46
CA ARG A 118 -1.28 0.14 -13.59
C ARG A 118 -0.60 -0.04 -12.24
N VAL A 119 0.61 -0.58 -12.30
CA VAL A 119 1.46 -0.74 -11.11
C VAL A 119 2.74 0.05 -11.37
N GLU A 120 3.02 1.02 -10.55
CA GLU A 120 4.14 1.93 -10.73
C GLU A 120 4.96 2.03 -9.46
N PRO A 121 6.30 2.21 -9.62
CA PRO A 121 7.13 2.50 -8.46
C PRO A 121 6.83 3.92 -7.95
N PRO A 122 7.17 4.17 -6.69
CA PRO A 122 7.11 5.53 -6.13
C PRO A 122 8.24 6.36 -6.71
N VAL A 123 8.07 6.95 -7.75
CA VAL A 123 9.07 7.79 -8.44
C VAL A 123 10.45 7.83 -7.83
#